data_68d2a8d27f297e420f9f21042a8d6be3
#
_entry.id   68d2a8d27f297e420f9f21042a8d6be3
#
_cell.length_a   1.000
_cell.length_b   1.000
_cell.length_c   1.000
_cell.angle_alpha   90.00
_cell.angle_beta   90.00
_cell.angle_gamma   90.00
#
_symmetry.space_group_name_H-M   'P 1'
#
loop_
_entity.id
_entity.type
_entity.pdbx_description
1 polymer ?
#
loop_
_entity_poly.entity_id
_entity_poly.type
_entity_poly.pdbx_seq_one_letter_code
_entity_poly.pdbx_strand_id
1 'polypeptide(L)'
;MSRLAIAAVTLMASAATYAAEPIALRDMGSFHVGGRLVEISGKPVKDVTFTPGGVPAKVDPNGTYQVEQMYVQYFLPQNEKGAYPLLLWHGGGLTGVTYETTPDGREGWLNYFLRKGWSVYNSDAVERGRAGWAQYPDIFKGEPVFLTTSNPFQRFRIGDGPDSYDPDPAKRKLMPGSQFPNAGYENFVKQNVPRWTTTDDATIAAYIAEIDRVGPCIILFHSQAGTFGFKVAQARPDKVKALIAIEPAGVGDPAKVDALKNIPTLMVYGDYIERDSRWPKIRATGGAFADAISAAGGSADVVDLPKVGIKGNSHMMMMDKNNAEVAGLIQTWLEGKGLTKK
;
A
#
# COMPACT_ATOMS: atom_id res chain seq x y z
N MET A 1 1.56 -9.25 72.35
CA MET A 1 2.10 -9.61 71.05
C MET A 1 1.26 -8.89 69.99
N SER A 2 1.75 -7.73 69.53
CA SER A 2 1.03 -6.88 68.54
C SER A 2 1.52 -7.19 67.17
N ARG A 3 0.61 -7.58 66.26
CA ARG A 3 0.92 -7.85 64.82
C ARG A 3 0.68 -6.56 64.06
N LEU A 4 1.76 -5.94 63.58
CA LEU A 4 1.68 -4.87 62.57
C LEU A 4 1.30 -5.50 61.20
N ALA A 5 0.19 -5.05 60.65
CA ALA A 5 -0.18 -5.32 59.27
C ALA A 5 0.43 -4.21 58.38
N ILE A 6 1.35 -4.60 57.47
CA ILE A 6 1.89 -3.70 56.44
C ILE A 6 0.95 -3.77 55.23
N ALA A 7 0.23 -2.69 54.99
CA ALA A 7 -0.55 -2.52 53.78
C ALA A 7 0.37 -2.11 52.62
N ALA A 8 0.53 -2.97 51.63
CA ALA A 8 1.22 -2.64 50.39
C ALA A 8 0.30 -1.79 49.51
N VAL A 9 0.62 -0.52 49.35
CA VAL A 9 -0.02 0.38 48.41
C VAL A 9 0.58 0.13 47.01
N THR A 10 -0.15 -0.55 46.15
CA THR A 10 0.24 -0.71 44.74
C THR A 10 -0.08 0.59 44.02
N LEU A 11 0.94 1.40 43.70
CA LEU A 11 0.80 2.53 42.78
C LEU A 11 0.58 1.96 41.38
N MET A 12 -0.66 2.00 40.87
CA MET A 12 -0.93 1.86 39.46
C MET A 12 -0.52 3.16 38.76
N ALA A 13 0.64 3.14 38.11
CA ALA A 13 1.01 4.18 37.16
C ALA A 13 0.06 4.08 35.96
N SER A 14 -0.94 4.95 35.90
CA SER A 14 -1.70 5.17 34.69
C SER A 14 -0.76 5.76 33.64
N ALA A 15 -0.38 4.96 32.63
CA ALA A 15 0.23 5.47 31.44
C ALA A 15 -0.80 6.40 30.77
N ALA A 16 -0.60 7.71 30.90
CA ALA A 16 -1.32 8.68 30.11
C ALA A 16 -0.99 8.40 28.65
N THR A 17 -1.92 7.79 27.92
CA THR A 17 -1.88 7.76 26.47
C THR A 17 -2.02 9.21 26.03
N TYR A 18 -0.93 9.88 25.69
CA TYR A 18 -0.99 11.15 24.99
C TYR A 18 -1.72 10.87 23.69
N ALA A 19 -2.98 11.29 23.58
CA ALA A 19 -3.69 11.30 22.32
C ALA A 19 -2.86 12.14 21.34
N ALA A 20 -2.58 11.57 20.16
CA ALA A 20 -1.87 12.33 19.14
C ALA A 20 -2.64 13.63 18.83
N GLU A 21 -1.91 14.72 18.58
CA GLU A 21 -2.52 16.01 18.24
C GLU A 21 -3.50 15.85 17.05
N PRO A 22 -4.64 16.54 17.06
CA PRO A 22 -5.59 16.49 15.96
C PRO A 22 -4.96 16.85 14.62
N ILE A 23 -5.39 16.18 13.55
CA ILE A 23 -5.02 16.56 12.19
C ILE A 23 -6.11 17.50 11.65
N ALA A 24 -5.76 18.78 11.45
CA ALA A 24 -6.68 19.75 10.89
C ALA A 24 -6.69 19.60 9.34
N LEU A 25 -7.87 19.29 8.80
CA LEU A 25 -8.10 19.16 7.36
C LEU A 25 -8.86 20.39 6.84
N ARG A 26 -8.49 20.86 5.64
CA ARG A 26 -9.25 21.84 4.87
C ARG A 26 -10.41 21.14 4.16
N ASP A 27 -10.20 19.91 3.70
CA ASP A 27 -11.19 19.10 3.01
C ASP A 27 -10.79 17.62 3.03
N MET A 28 -11.79 16.74 2.88
CA MET A 28 -11.63 15.30 2.65
C MET A 28 -12.82 14.79 1.81
N GLY A 29 -12.57 13.79 1.01
CA GLY A 29 -13.62 13.20 0.19
C GLY A 29 -13.11 12.01 -0.61
N SER A 30 -13.89 11.62 -1.61
CA SER A 30 -13.54 10.49 -2.47
C SER A 30 -14.16 10.62 -3.85
N PHE A 31 -13.61 9.83 -4.79
CA PHE A 31 -14.15 9.71 -6.14
C PHE A 31 -13.73 8.38 -6.77
N HIS A 32 -14.41 8.01 -7.84
CA HIS A 32 -13.99 6.91 -8.69
C HIS A 32 -13.40 7.45 -10.00
N VAL A 33 -12.45 6.70 -10.57
CA VAL A 33 -11.81 7.01 -11.86
C VAL A 33 -11.64 5.75 -12.69
N GLY A 34 -11.42 5.94 -13.98
CA GLY A 34 -11.25 4.84 -14.92
C GLY A 34 -12.54 4.05 -15.14
N GLY A 35 -12.38 2.82 -15.54
CA GLY A 35 -13.48 1.91 -15.78
C GLY A 35 -14.06 1.98 -17.20
N ARG A 36 -14.92 1.02 -17.49
CA ARG A 36 -15.63 0.89 -18.76
C ARG A 36 -16.98 0.22 -18.57
N LEU A 37 -17.84 0.34 -19.56
CA LEU A 37 -19.12 -0.37 -19.60
C LEU A 37 -18.95 -1.72 -20.31
N VAL A 38 -19.56 -2.76 -19.75
CA VAL A 38 -19.58 -4.11 -20.33
C VAL A 38 -21.01 -4.61 -20.37
N GLU A 39 -21.45 -5.10 -21.54
CA GLU A 39 -22.75 -5.73 -21.70
C GLU A 39 -22.68 -7.23 -21.44
N ILE A 40 -23.59 -7.74 -20.63
CA ILE A 40 -23.81 -9.18 -20.42
C ILE A 40 -25.22 -9.52 -20.94
N SER A 41 -25.32 -10.61 -21.70
CA SER A 41 -26.57 -11.09 -22.24
C SER A 41 -26.64 -12.63 -22.23
N GLY A 42 -27.83 -13.16 -22.42
CA GLY A 42 -28.07 -14.61 -22.54
C GLY A 42 -27.99 -15.38 -21.23
N LYS A 43 -28.04 -14.70 -20.08
CA LYS A 43 -28.06 -15.31 -18.78
C LYS A 43 -29.48 -15.57 -18.28
N PRO A 44 -29.73 -16.67 -17.57
CA PRO A 44 -31.03 -16.92 -16.95
C PRO A 44 -31.35 -15.94 -15.83
N VAL A 45 -32.58 -15.46 -15.78
CA VAL A 45 -33.14 -14.75 -14.65
C VAL A 45 -33.22 -15.70 -13.44
N LYS A 46 -32.83 -15.22 -12.26
CA LYS A 46 -32.77 -16.00 -11.02
C LYS A 46 -33.74 -15.46 -9.99
N ASP A 47 -34.33 -16.37 -9.20
CA ASP A 47 -35.03 -16.00 -7.98
C ASP A 47 -34.03 -15.92 -6.84
N VAL A 48 -33.94 -14.73 -6.20
CA VAL A 48 -33.00 -14.47 -5.10
C VAL A 48 -33.74 -13.95 -3.89
N THR A 49 -33.57 -14.62 -2.74
CA THR A 49 -34.09 -14.14 -1.45
C THR A 49 -33.00 -13.33 -0.78
N PHE A 50 -33.16 -12.01 -0.77
CA PHE A 50 -32.16 -11.07 -0.21
C PHE A 50 -32.16 -11.05 1.32
N THR A 51 -33.25 -11.39 1.97
CA THR A 51 -33.40 -11.40 3.43
C THR A 51 -33.91 -12.76 3.87
N PRO A 52 -33.32 -13.39 4.90
CA PRO A 52 -33.83 -14.67 5.43
C PRO A 52 -35.35 -14.60 5.73
N GLY A 53 -36.11 -15.54 5.20
CA GLY A 53 -37.58 -15.57 5.31
C GLY A 53 -38.33 -14.55 4.44
N GLY A 54 -37.64 -13.78 3.60
CA GLY A 54 -38.24 -12.81 2.69
C GLY A 54 -38.82 -13.46 1.43
N VAL A 55 -39.58 -12.65 0.66
CA VAL A 55 -40.12 -13.08 -0.64
C VAL A 55 -39.00 -13.04 -1.69
N PRO A 56 -38.81 -14.10 -2.49
CA PRO A 56 -37.87 -14.07 -3.61
C PRO A 56 -38.18 -12.98 -4.61
N ALA A 57 -37.13 -12.28 -5.06
CA ALA A 57 -37.20 -11.30 -6.13
C ALA A 57 -36.54 -11.85 -7.41
N LYS A 58 -37.11 -11.51 -8.58
CA LYS A 58 -36.50 -11.80 -9.87
C LYS A 58 -35.27 -10.92 -10.07
N VAL A 59 -34.11 -11.52 -10.26
CA VAL A 59 -32.85 -10.83 -10.57
C VAL A 59 -32.43 -11.21 -12.00
N ASP A 60 -32.47 -10.24 -12.87
CA ASP A 60 -31.98 -10.37 -14.24
C ASP A 60 -30.50 -9.96 -14.30
N PRO A 61 -29.56 -10.86 -14.60
CA PRO A 61 -28.15 -10.52 -14.72
C PRO A 61 -27.78 -9.97 -16.10
N ASN A 62 -28.73 -9.81 -17.03
CA ASN A 62 -28.47 -9.24 -18.34
C ASN A 62 -28.54 -7.72 -18.28
N GLY A 63 -27.60 -7.07 -18.94
CA GLY A 63 -27.52 -5.60 -18.98
C GLY A 63 -26.09 -5.09 -18.95
N THR A 64 -25.97 -3.78 -18.79
CA THR A 64 -24.70 -3.06 -18.82
C THR A 64 -24.13 -2.92 -17.40
N TYR A 65 -22.88 -3.29 -17.25
CA TYR A 65 -22.14 -3.22 -16.00
C TYR A 65 -21.01 -2.18 -16.07
N GLN A 66 -20.87 -1.37 -15.02
CA GLN A 66 -19.69 -0.54 -14.82
C GLN A 66 -18.60 -1.40 -14.14
N VAL A 67 -17.42 -1.48 -14.75
CA VAL A 67 -16.31 -2.34 -14.28
C VAL A 67 -14.96 -1.65 -14.45
N GLU A 68 -13.93 -2.19 -13.80
CA GLU A 68 -12.54 -1.73 -13.91
C GLU A 68 -12.31 -0.29 -13.43
N GLN A 69 -13.23 0.27 -12.65
CA GLN A 69 -13.02 1.51 -11.95
C GLN A 69 -12.08 1.31 -10.76
N MET A 70 -11.46 2.41 -10.34
CA MET A 70 -10.66 2.54 -9.13
C MET A 70 -11.29 3.53 -8.17
N TYR A 71 -11.12 3.33 -6.87
CA TYR A 71 -11.56 4.26 -5.83
C TYR A 71 -10.37 5.06 -5.30
N VAL A 72 -10.58 6.34 -5.07
CA VAL A 72 -9.58 7.26 -4.50
C VAL A 72 -10.21 8.04 -3.37
N GLN A 73 -9.59 8.03 -2.20
CA GLN A 73 -9.93 8.88 -1.07
C GLN A 73 -8.85 9.94 -0.91
N TYR A 74 -9.25 11.19 -0.66
CA TYR A 74 -8.29 12.28 -0.47
C TYR A 74 -8.49 12.99 0.87
N PHE A 75 -7.37 13.51 1.37
CA PHE A 75 -7.27 14.30 2.58
C PHE A 75 -6.38 15.50 2.31
N LEU A 76 -6.91 16.69 2.50
CA LEU A 76 -6.22 17.94 2.25
C LEU A 76 -5.95 18.63 3.59
N PRO A 77 -4.69 18.74 4.04
CA PRO A 77 -4.37 19.40 5.30
C PRO A 77 -4.67 20.90 5.23
N GLN A 78 -5.03 21.50 6.36
CA GLN A 78 -5.25 22.92 6.45
C GLN A 78 -3.97 23.71 6.14
N ASN A 79 -2.82 23.24 6.64
CA ASN A 79 -1.50 23.84 6.42
C ASN A 79 -0.69 22.98 5.45
N GLU A 80 -0.93 23.17 4.17
CA GLU A 80 -0.27 22.40 3.11
C GLU A 80 1.17 22.86 2.91
N LYS A 81 2.12 21.95 3.08
CA LYS A 81 3.56 22.13 2.90
C LYS A 81 4.12 21.34 1.72
N GLY A 82 3.46 20.29 1.27
CA GLY A 82 3.82 19.58 0.05
C GLY A 82 3.63 20.46 -1.18
N ALA A 83 4.59 20.48 -2.10
CA ALA A 83 4.46 21.24 -3.36
C ALA A 83 3.47 20.58 -4.33
N TYR A 84 3.28 19.27 -4.19
CA TYR A 84 2.40 18.43 -5.00
C TYR A 84 1.69 17.42 -4.11
N PRO A 85 0.49 16.94 -4.46
CA PRO A 85 -0.17 15.86 -3.73
C PRO A 85 0.65 14.57 -3.80
N LEU A 86 0.56 13.78 -2.71
CA LEU A 86 1.18 12.48 -2.55
C LEU A 86 0.12 11.39 -2.74
N LEU A 87 0.27 10.57 -3.77
CA LEU A 87 -0.58 9.44 -4.08
C LEU A 87 0.01 8.17 -3.47
N LEU A 88 -0.81 7.39 -2.75
CA LEU A 88 -0.40 6.16 -2.08
C LEU A 88 -1.03 4.95 -2.77
N TRP A 89 -0.23 4.11 -3.41
CA TRP A 89 -0.64 2.93 -4.17
C TRP A 89 -0.17 1.64 -3.51
N HIS A 90 -1.11 0.81 -3.10
CA HIS A 90 -0.85 -0.43 -2.35
C HIS A 90 -0.30 -1.58 -3.18
N GLY A 91 0.22 -2.62 -2.51
CA GLY A 91 0.72 -3.85 -3.10
C GLY A 91 -0.34 -4.88 -3.47
N GLY A 92 0.11 -6.03 -3.93
CA GLY A 92 -0.74 -7.15 -4.36
C GLY A 92 -1.52 -7.79 -3.21
N GLY A 93 -2.82 -8.04 -3.42
CA GLY A 93 -3.69 -8.63 -2.40
C GLY A 93 -4.07 -7.70 -1.25
N LEU A 94 -3.79 -6.40 -1.39
CA LEU A 94 -4.01 -5.37 -0.38
C LEU A 94 -4.92 -4.27 -0.92
N THR A 95 -5.21 -3.27 -0.09
CA THR A 95 -5.99 -2.07 -0.37
C THR A 95 -5.31 -0.84 0.21
N GLY A 96 -5.91 0.34 0.09
CA GLY A 96 -5.43 1.58 0.71
C GLY A 96 -5.29 1.50 2.24
N VAL A 97 -5.97 0.56 2.91
CA VAL A 97 -5.80 0.28 4.35
C VAL A 97 -4.34 0.07 4.73
N THR A 98 -3.50 -0.38 3.78
CA THR A 98 -2.04 -0.52 3.95
C THR A 98 -1.37 0.71 4.56
N TYR A 99 -1.88 1.91 4.28
CA TYR A 99 -1.27 3.18 4.70
C TYR A 99 -2.03 3.89 5.83
N GLU A 100 -3.21 3.40 6.23
CA GLU A 100 -4.08 4.06 7.20
C GLU A 100 -3.59 3.84 8.64
N THR A 101 -4.03 2.77 9.28
CA THR A 101 -3.63 2.41 10.65
C THR A 101 -2.82 1.12 10.62
N THR A 102 -1.75 1.08 11.39
CA THR A 102 -0.93 -0.13 11.52
C THR A 102 -1.72 -1.25 12.21
N PRO A 103 -1.34 -2.53 12.02
CA PRO A 103 -2.09 -3.66 12.60
C PRO A 103 -2.19 -3.63 14.13
N ASP A 104 -1.28 -2.95 14.82
CA ASP A 104 -1.25 -2.75 16.26
C ASP A 104 -1.84 -1.41 16.74
N GLY A 105 -2.53 -0.68 15.85
CA GLY A 105 -3.32 0.51 16.17
C GLY A 105 -2.56 1.83 16.16
N ARG A 106 -1.29 1.86 15.75
CA ARG A 106 -0.52 3.09 15.58
C ARG A 106 -0.90 3.81 14.27
N GLU A 107 -0.49 5.07 14.15
CA GLU A 107 -0.63 5.83 12.91
C GLU A 107 0.19 5.20 11.78
N GLY A 108 -0.46 5.08 10.61
CA GLY A 108 0.21 4.70 9.36
C GLY A 108 0.79 5.89 8.62
N TRP A 109 1.32 5.63 7.43
CA TRP A 109 1.97 6.66 6.61
C TRP A 109 1.01 7.73 6.10
N LEU A 110 -0.27 7.41 5.91
CA LEU A 110 -1.28 8.40 5.56
C LEU A 110 -1.31 9.54 6.60
N ASN A 111 -1.44 9.19 7.88
CA ASN A 111 -1.45 10.17 8.98
C ASN A 111 -0.11 10.88 9.11
N TYR A 112 1.00 10.13 8.98
CA TYR A 112 2.35 10.70 9.03
C TYR A 112 2.53 11.82 8.01
N PHE A 113 2.22 11.58 6.74
CA PHE A 113 2.40 12.57 5.68
C PHE A 113 1.38 13.72 5.79
N LEU A 114 0.15 13.46 6.24
CA LEU A 114 -0.79 14.54 6.56
C LEU A 114 -0.26 15.48 7.64
N ARG A 115 0.35 14.94 8.70
CA ARG A 115 0.99 15.75 9.76
C ARG A 115 2.19 16.55 9.24
N LYS A 116 2.86 16.06 8.20
CA LYS A 116 3.93 16.78 7.50
C LYS A 116 3.41 17.82 6.51
N GLY A 117 2.09 17.92 6.34
CA GLY A 117 1.44 18.91 5.47
C GLY A 117 1.33 18.48 4.00
N TRP A 118 1.36 17.19 3.74
CA TRP A 118 1.09 16.68 2.39
C TRP A 118 -0.42 16.50 2.17
N SER A 119 -0.93 16.96 1.03
CA SER A 119 -2.22 16.49 0.51
C SER A 119 -2.06 15.04 0.09
N VAL A 120 -2.85 14.13 0.67
CA VAL A 120 -2.70 12.68 0.48
C VAL A 120 -3.90 12.13 -0.27
N TYR A 121 -3.64 11.32 -1.29
CA TYR A 121 -4.62 10.55 -2.04
C TYR A 121 -4.33 9.07 -1.83
N ASN A 122 -5.27 8.33 -1.24
CA ASN A 122 -5.12 6.92 -0.90
C ASN A 122 -6.08 6.09 -1.74
N SER A 123 -5.54 5.22 -2.58
CA SER A 123 -6.30 4.55 -3.63
C SER A 123 -6.50 3.07 -3.34
N ASP A 124 -7.69 2.56 -3.70
CA ASP A 124 -7.96 1.14 -3.89
C ASP A 124 -7.96 0.85 -5.40
N ALA A 125 -7.01 0.07 -5.87
CA ALA A 125 -6.84 -0.27 -7.28
C ALA A 125 -8.06 -1.03 -7.84
N VAL A 126 -8.10 -1.21 -9.14
CA VAL A 126 -9.14 -2.01 -9.80
C VAL A 126 -9.33 -3.35 -9.09
N GLU A 127 -10.57 -3.75 -8.84
CA GLU A 127 -10.99 -4.98 -8.13
C GLU A 127 -10.65 -5.04 -6.64
N ARG A 128 -10.11 -3.99 -6.06
CA ARG A 128 -9.68 -3.97 -4.65
C ARG A 128 -10.60 -3.11 -3.80
N GLY A 129 -10.85 -3.60 -2.59
CA GLY A 129 -11.53 -2.83 -1.55
C GLY A 129 -12.77 -2.09 -2.05
N ARG A 130 -12.75 -0.77 -1.98
CA ARG A 130 -13.86 0.13 -2.35
C ARG A 130 -14.01 0.34 -3.87
N ALA A 131 -13.10 -0.16 -4.69
CA ALA A 131 -13.21 -0.10 -6.15
C ALA A 131 -14.32 -0.99 -6.71
N GLY A 132 -14.86 -1.91 -5.91
CA GLY A 132 -15.88 -2.86 -6.32
C GLY A 132 -15.30 -4.04 -7.12
N TRP A 133 -16.18 -4.95 -7.53
CA TRP A 133 -15.82 -6.19 -8.20
C TRP A 133 -16.57 -6.34 -9.50
N ALA A 134 -15.86 -6.81 -10.53
CA ALA A 134 -16.50 -7.27 -11.74
C ALA A 134 -16.97 -8.72 -11.61
N GLN A 135 -17.95 -9.10 -12.42
CA GLN A 135 -18.46 -10.47 -12.42
C GLN A 135 -17.39 -11.45 -12.94
N TYR A 136 -17.16 -12.49 -12.14
CA TYR A 136 -16.40 -13.67 -12.54
C TYR A 136 -17.37 -14.83 -12.82
N PRO A 137 -17.16 -15.63 -13.86
CA PRO A 137 -16.09 -15.56 -14.89
C PRO A 137 -16.50 -14.75 -16.13
N ASP A 138 -17.61 -14.03 -16.09
CA ASP A 138 -18.18 -13.41 -17.29
C ASP A 138 -17.35 -12.22 -17.79
N ILE A 139 -16.89 -11.36 -16.87
CA ILE A 139 -16.12 -10.16 -17.19
C ILE A 139 -14.65 -10.40 -16.86
N PHE A 140 -14.31 -10.67 -15.62
CA PHE A 140 -12.96 -11.06 -15.24
C PHE A 140 -12.75 -12.54 -15.56
N LYS A 141 -11.69 -12.83 -16.32
CA LYS A 141 -11.33 -14.18 -16.73
C LYS A 141 -10.35 -14.80 -15.73
N GLY A 142 -10.38 -16.11 -15.62
CA GLY A 142 -9.59 -16.85 -14.66
C GLY A 142 -10.15 -16.73 -13.22
N GLU A 143 -9.59 -17.47 -12.29
CA GLU A 143 -9.99 -17.43 -10.89
C GLU A 143 -9.20 -16.37 -10.14
N PRO A 144 -9.82 -15.66 -9.17
CA PRO A 144 -9.09 -14.75 -8.30
C PRO A 144 -8.18 -15.55 -7.35
N VAL A 145 -6.99 -15.01 -7.09
CA VAL A 145 -6.03 -15.61 -6.15
C VAL A 145 -6.36 -15.17 -4.75
N PHE A 146 -6.62 -16.15 -3.87
CA PHE A 146 -6.81 -15.94 -2.43
C PHE A 146 -5.51 -16.23 -1.69
N LEU A 147 -5.21 -15.45 -0.68
CA LEU A 147 -4.06 -15.68 0.19
C LEU A 147 -4.52 -16.38 1.48
N THR A 148 -3.82 -17.44 1.87
CA THR A 148 -3.97 -18.02 3.23
C THR A 148 -3.32 -17.11 4.26
N THR A 149 -3.68 -17.27 5.53
CA THR A 149 -3.07 -16.48 6.62
C THR A 149 -1.56 -16.70 6.76
N SER A 150 -1.06 -17.89 6.45
CA SER A 150 0.38 -18.20 6.50
C SER A 150 1.17 -17.56 5.35
N ASN A 151 0.53 -17.35 4.20
CA ASN A 151 1.22 -16.90 2.98
C ASN A 151 1.92 -15.54 3.16
N PRO A 152 1.25 -14.44 3.60
CA PRO A 152 1.94 -13.17 3.79
C PRO A 152 2.95 -13.22 4.95
N PHE A 153 2.75 -14.04 5.98
CA PHE A 153 3.70 -14.17 7.07
C PHE A 153 5.07 -14.62 6.58
N GLN A 154 5.10 -15.58 5.68
CA GLN A 154 6.32 -16.10 5.08
C GLN A 154 6.84 -15.19 3.96
N ARG A 155 5.96 -14.84 3.00
CA ARG A 155 6.37 -14.10 1.79
C ARG A 155 6.76 -12.66 2.03
N PHE A 156 6.27 -12.05 3.11
CA PHE A 156 6.59 -10.65 3.43
C PHE A 156 7.74 -10.54 4.44
N ARG A 157 8.49 -11.63 4.64
CA ARG A 157 9.65 -11.68 5.52
C ARG A 157 9.34 -11.23 6.95
N ILE A 158 8.11 -11.55 7.41
CA ILE A 158 7.71 -11.42 8.81
C ILE A 158 8.25 -12.61 9.58
N GLY A 159 7.98 -13.83 9.08
CA GLY A 159 8.41 -15.10 9.63
C GLY A 159 9.70 -15.63 9.01
N ASP A 160 10.46 -16.39 9.81
CA ASP A 160 11.75 -16.98 9.45
C ASP A 160 11.59 -18.35 8.82
N GLY A 161 11.41 -18.36 7.51
CA GLY A 161 11.34 -19.58 6.70
C GLY A 161 9.97 -20.25 6.62
N PRO A 162 9.90 -21.44 5.97
CA PRO A 162 8.71 -22.27 5.92
C PRO A 162 8.27 -22.63 7.34
N ASP A 163 6.96 -22.86 7.54
CA ASP A 163 6.38 -23.26 8.83
C ASP A 163 6.66 -22.30 10.00
N SER A 164 6.94 -21.05 9.68
CA SER A 164 7.13 -19.98 10.67
C SER A 164 5.83 -19.43 11.24
N TYR A 165 4.72 -19.58 10.51
CA TYR A 165 3.41 -19.15 10.95
C TYR A 165 2.74 -20.18 11.88
N ASP A 166 2.14 -19.70 12.96
CA ASP A 166 1.23 -20.45 13.83
C ASP A 166 0.03 -19.57 14.18
N PRO A 167 -1.21 -20.10 14.25
CA PRO A 167 -2.37 -19.37 14.76
C PRO A 167 -2.14 -18.77 16.15
N ASP A 168 -1.40 -19.47 17.02
CA ASP A 168 -0.96 -18.95 18.31
C ASP A 168 0.25 -18.00 18.12
N PRO A 169 0.10 -16.69 18.40
CA PRO A 169 1.19 -15.73 18.23
C PRO A 169 2.48 -16.07 18.98
N ALA A 170 2.36 -16.80 20.12
CA ALA A 170 3.51 -17.20 20.93
C ALA A 170 4.38 -18.28 20.28
N LYS A 171 3.83 -19.02 19.32
CA LYS A 171 4.54 -20.08 18.58
C LYS A 171 5.10 -19.64 17.25
N ARG A 172 4.81 -18.40 16.81
CA ARG A 172 5.32 -17.84 15.56
C ARG A 172 6.83 -17.64 15.62
N LYS A 173 7.51 -18.03 14.54
CA LYS A 173 8.95 -17.82 14.39
C LYS A 173 9.18 -16.58 13.54
N LEU A 174 9.45 -15.46 14.19
CA LEU A 174 9.73 -14.18 13.52
C LEU A 174 11.15 -14.16 12.95
N MET A 175 11.38 -13.34 11.92
CA MET A 175 12.73 -12.95 11.52
C MET A 175 13.48 -12.35 12.72
N PRO A 176 14.78 -12.63 12.89
CA PRO A 176 15.57 -12.09 14.00
C PRO A 176 15.57 -10.56 14.03
N GLY A 177 15.08 -9.95 15.11
CA GLY A 177 14.98 -8.48 15.23
C GLY A 177 13.84 -7.85 14.43
N SER A 178 12.85 -8.64 13.96
CA SER A 178 11.70 -8.16 13.19
C SER A 178 10.98 -7.00 13.86
N GLN A 179 10.72 -5.96 13.10
CA GLN A 179 9.92 -4.81 13.51
C GLN A 179 8.42 -5.00 13.26
N PHE A 180 7.99 -6.08 12.60
CA PHE A 180 6.57 -6.30 12.38
C PHE A 180 5.83 -6.55 13.72
N PRO A 181 4.66 -5.91 13.95
CA PRO A 181 3.89 -6.06 15.19
C PRO A 181 3.15 -7.40 15.21
N ASN A 182 3.82 -8.46 15.68
CA ASN A 182 3.32 -9.84 15.69
C ASN A 182 1.92 -10.00 16.33
N ALA A 183 1.67 -9.30 17.44
CA ALA A 183 0.36 -9.35 18.12
C ALA A 183 -0.78 -8.78 17.27
N GLY A 184 -0.47 -7.93 16.29
CA GLY A 184 -1.44 -7.34 15.35
C GLY A 184 -1.59 -8.11 14.04
N TYR A 185 -0.93 -9.25 13.86
CA TYR A 185 -0.91 -9.95 12.57
C TYR A 185 -2.30 -10.32 12.06
N GLU A 186 -3.23 -10.70 12.92
CA GLU A 186 -4.62 -11.01 12.57
C GLU A 186 -5.34 -9.79 11.97
N ASN A 187 -5.06 -8.59 12.47
CA ASN A 187 -5.60 -7.36 11.89
C ASN A 187 -4.99 -7.06 10.52
N PHE A 188 -3.71 -7.40 10.33
CA PHE A 188 -3.08 -7.30 9.03
C PHE A 188 -3.76 -8.21 8.00
N VAL A 189 -3.96 -9.49 8.30
CA VAL A 189 -4.54 -10.43 7.31
C VAL A 189 -6.01 -10.18 7.01
N LYS A 190 -6.75 -9.47 7.89
CA LYS A 190 -8.13 -9.04 7.64
C LYS A 190 -8.26 -8.05 6.47
N GLN A 191 -7.19 -7.34 6.12
CA GLN A 191 -7.19 -6.44 4.96
C GLN A 191 -6.88 -7.14 3.64
N ASN A 192 -6.48 -8.42 3.67
CA ASN A 192 -6.19 -9.16 2.46
C ASN A 192 -7.46 -9.31 1.62
N VAL A 193 -7.32 -9.01 0.34
CA VAL A 193 -8.38 -9.19 -0.65
C VAL A 193 -7.89 -10.09 -1.76
N PRO A 194 -8.76 -10.92 -2.35
CA PRO A 194 -8.40 -11.69 -3.53
C PRO A 194 -8.09 -10.75 -4.69
N ARG A 195 -7.30 -11.24 -5.63
CA ARG A 195 -6.93 -10.48 -6.82
C ARG A 195 -6.93 -11.35 -8.06
N TRP A 196 -7.24 -10.76 -9.20
CA TRP A 196 -6.94 -11.37 -10.49
C TRP A 196 -5.51 -11.06 -10.93
N THR A 197 -4.93 -11.91 -11.76
CA THR A 197 -3.61 -11.70 -12.35
C THR A 197 -3.67 -11.18 -13.79
N THR A 198 -4.88 -10.89 -14.26
CA THR A 198 -5.18 -10.48 -15.65
C THR A 198 -5.69 -9.04 -15.76
N THR A 199 -5.61 -8.26 -14.67
CA THR A 199 -6.18 -6.91 -14.57
C THR A 199 -5.13 -5.78 -14.59
N ASP A 200 -3.88 -6.10 -14.95
CA ASP A 200 -2.77 -5.13 -14.91
C ASP A 200 -3.03 -3.94 -15.84
N ASP A 201 -3.50 -4.17 -17.07
CA ASP A 201 -3.78 -3.09 -18.05
C ASP A 201 -4.92 -2.19 -17.56
N ALA A 202 -6.00 -2.77 -17.02
CA ALA A 202 -7.10 -2.01 -16.43
C ALA A 202 -6.63 -1.18 -15.24
N THR A 203 -5.75 -1.75 -14.39
CA THR A 203 -5.16 -1.06 -13.24
C THR A 203 -4.28 0.11 -13.69
N ILE A 204 -3.43 -0.08 -14.70
CA ILE A 204 -2.59 1.00 -15.27
C ILE A 204 -3.47 2.12 -15.84
N ALA A 205 -4.52 1.76 -16.60
CA ALA A 205 -5.44 2.74 -17.16
C ALA A 205 -6.18 3.56 -16.08
N ALA A 206 -6.60 2.91 -14.98
CA ALA A 206 -7.24 3.57 -13.87
C ALA A 206 -6.28 4.51 -13.10
N TYR A 207 -5.02 4.10 -12.88
CA TYR A 207 -4.00 4.97 -12.29
C TYR A 207 -3.64 6.15 -13.19
N ILE A 208 -3.61 5.98 -14.52
CA ILE A 208 -3.47 7.10 -15.46
C ILE A 208 -4.64 8.07 -15.29
N ALA A 209 -5.88 7.58 -15.20
CA ALA A 209 -7.06 8.41 -14.99
C ALA A 209 -7.03 9.15 -13.64
N GLU A 210 -6.47 8.55 -12.58
CA GLU A 210 -6.24 9.23 -11.29
C GLU A 210 -5.29 10.42 -11.48
N ILE A 211 -4.13 10.20 -12.09
CA ILE A 211 -3.14 11.26 -12.34
C ILE A 211 -3.72 12.34 -13.25
N ASP A 212 -4.47 11.97 -14.28
CA ASP A 212 -5.09 12.92 -15.21
C ASP A 212 -6.11 13.81 -14.49
N ARG A 213 -6.80 13.29 -13.46
CA ARG A 213 -7.75 14.04 -12.63
C ARG A 213 -7.08 14.89 -11.55
N VAL A 214 -6.09 14.34 -10.85
CA VAL A 214 -5.43 15.01 -9.72
C VAL A 214 -4.46 16.09 -10.19
N GLY A 215 -3.81 15.87 -11.33
CA GLY A 215 -2.79 16.76 -11.89
C GLY A 215 -1.38 16.40 -11.45
N PRO A 216 -0.42 17.36 -11.49
CA PRO A 216 0.95 17.06 -11.12
C PRO A 216 1.05 16.52 -9.69
N CYS A 217 1.71 15.37 -9.53
CA CYS A 217 1.71 14.62 -8.28
C CYS A 217 3.03 13.87 -8.01
N ILE A 218 3.20 13.42 -6.79
CA ILE A 218 4.23 12.48 -6.35
C ILE A 218 3.55 11.13 -6.12
N ILE A 219 4.16 10.04 -6.56
CA ILE A 219 3.59 8.71 -6.40
C ILE A 219 4.46 7.88 -5.46
N LEU A 220 3.88 7.41 -4.36
CA LEU A 220 4.45 6.39 -3.48
C LEU A 220 3.72 5.09 -3.75
N PHE A 221 4.45 4.07 -4.16
CA PHE A 221 3.89 2.78 -4.51
C PHE A 221 4.66 1.62 -3.89
N HIS A 222 3.96 0.53 -3.60
CA HIS A 222 4.50 -0.62 -2.90
C HIS A 222 4.37 -1.90 -3.73
N SER A 223 5.42 -2.73 -3.72
CA SER A 223 5.37 -4.13 -4.17
C SER A 223 4.86 -4.29 -5.62
N GLN A 224 3.71 -4.93 -5.82
CA GLN A 224 3.10 -5.11 -7.15
C GLN A 224 2.91 -3.79 -7.89
N ALA A 225 2.57 -2.74 -7.18
CA ALA A 225 2.39 -1.42 -7.78
C ALA A 225 3.71 -0.83 -8.36
N GLY A 226 4.86 -1.46 -8.14
CA GLY A 226 6.12 -1.09 -8.79
C GLY A 226 6.02 -1.06 -10.30
N THR A 227 5.51 -2.14 -10.91
CA THR A 227 5.28 -2.18 -12.35
C THR A 227 4.31 -1.08 -12.80
N PHE A 228 3.23 -0.84 -12.06
CA PHE A 228 2.23 0.16 -12.40
C PHE A 228 2.79 1.59 -12.27
N GLY A 229 3.43 1.89 -11.14
CA GLY A 229 3.98 3.23 -10.86
C GLY A 229 4.98 3.68 -11.91
N PHE A 230 5.92 2.82 -12.28
CA PHE A 230 6.89 3.14 -13.32
C PHE A 230 6.25 3.28 -14.71
N LYS A 231 5.34 2.37 -15.11
CA LYS A 231 4.67 2.44 -16.42
C LYS A 231 3.78 3.67 -16.54
N VAL A 232 3.08 4.03 -15.46
CA VAL A 232 2.24 5.24 -15.43
C VAL A 232 3.09 6.51 -15.51
N ALA A 233 4.22 6.57 -14.80
CA ALA A 233 5.17 7.67 -14.90
C ALA A 233 5.77 7.80 -16.32
N GLN A 234 6.08 6.67 -16.95
CA GLN A 234 6.53 6.65 -18.36
C GLN A 234 5.44 7.11 -19.34
N ALA A 235 4.16 6.92 -19.01
CA ALA A 235 3.04 7.38 -19.83
C ALA A 235 2.63 8.83 -19.56
N ARG A 236 2.97 9.40 -18.40
CA ARG A 236 2.63 10.77 -17.96
C ARG A 236 3.84 11.48 -17.32
N PRO A 237 4.98 11.55 -18.01
CA PRO A 237 6.21 12.11 -17.43
C PRO A 237 6.09 13.61 -17.08
N ASP A 238 5.21 14.33 -17.72
CA ASP A 238 4.92 15.73 -17.46
C ASP A 238 4.17 15.98 -16.15
N LYS A 239 3.37 15.00 -15.70
CA LYS A 239 2.54 15.09 -14.49
C LYS A 239 3.21 14.49 -13.26
N VAL A 240 4.09 13.51 -13.39
CA VAL A 240 4.77 12.89 -12.25
C VAL A 240 5.99 13.71 -11.85
N LYS A 241 6.05 14.16 -10.60
CA LYS A 241 7.10 15.03 -10.06
C LYS A 241 8.15 14.29 -9.24
N ALA A 242 7.82 13.14 -8.70
CA ALA A 242 8.75 12.19 -8.09
C ALA A 242 8.11 10.80 -7.96
N LEU A 243 8.95 9.79 -7.85
CA LEU A 243 8.57 8.41 -7.57
C LEU A 243 9.22 7.93 -6.28
N ILE A 244 8.42 7.28 -5.43
CA ILE A 244 8.88 6.62 -4.21
C ILE A 244 8.45 5.16 -4.30
N ALA A 245 9.39 4.29 -4.62
CA ALA A 245 9.18 2.86 -4.86
C ALA A 245 9.57 2.06 -3.61
N ILE A 246 8.57 1.58 -2.88
CA ILE A 246 8.77 0.79 -1.67
C ILE A 246 8.79 -0.69 -2.08
N GLU A 247 9.97 -1.30 -2.00
CA GLU A 247 10.17 -2.70 -2.43
C GLU A 247 9.41 -3.05 -3.72
N PRO A 248 9.67 -2.35 -4.83
CA PRO A 248 8.97 -2.61 -6.08
C PRO A 248 9.22 -4.05 -6.54
N ALA A 249 8.14 -4.83 -6.72
CA ALA A 249 8.24 -6.22 -7.19
C ALA A 249 8.44 -6.33 -8.71
N GLY A 250 8.37 -5.21 -9.40
CA GLY A 250 8.64 -5.06 -10.84
C GLY A 250 9.00 -3.63 -11.17
N VAL A 251 9.45 -3.42 -12.38
CA VAL A 251 9.90 -2.12 -12.91
C VAL A 251 9.11 -1.72 -14.15
N GLY A 252 9.37 -0.53 -14.68
CA GLY A 252 8.80 -0.06 -15.92
C GLY A 252 9.38 -0.75 -17.17
N ASP A 253 9.06 -0.19 -18.34
CA ASP A 253 9.61 -0.62 -19.61
C ASP A 253 11.06 -0.08 -19.75
N PRO A 254 12.09 -0.93 -19.81
CA PRO A 254 13.46 -0.47 -19.97
C PRO A 254 13.71 0.32 -21.26
N ALA A 255 12.93 0.07 -22.30
CA ALA A 255 13.04 0.83 -23.57
C ALA A 255 12.51 2.26 -23.47
N LYS A 256 11.80 2.58 -22.39
CA LYS A 256 11.19 3.90 -22.15
C LYS A 256 11.80 4.62 -20.93
N VAL A 257 13.00 4.24 -20.52
CA VAL A 257 13.67 4.79 -19.33
C VAL A 257 13.91 6.29 -19.45
N ASP A 258 14.14 6.81 -20.65
CA ASP A 258 14.34 8.24 -20.93
C ASP A 258 13.17 9.13 -20.49
N ALA A 259 11.96 8.58 -20.46
CA ALA A 259 10.79 9.28 -19.94
C ALA A 259 10.91 9.64 -18.45
N LEU A 260 11.76 8.91 -17.71
CA LEU A 260 11.95 9.10 -16.27
C LEU A 260 13.12 10.03 -15.91
N LYS A 261 13.91 10.51 -16.88
CA LYS A 261 15.13 11.29 -16.62
C LYS A 261 14.91 12.57 -15.79
N ASN A 262 13.73 13.18 -15.89
CA ASN A 262 13.38 14.41 -15.15
C ASN A 262 12.53 14.12 -13.90
N ILE A 263 12.34 12.85 -13.52
CA ILE A 263 11.53 12.43 -12.40
C ILE A 263 12.47 11.83 -11.33
N PRO A 264 12.81 12.57 -10.27
CA PRO A 264 13.61 12.00 -9.19
C PRO A 264 12.91 10.77 -8.62
N THR A 265 13.67 9.71 -8.48
CA THR A 265 13.18 8.40 -8.06
C THR A 265 13.92 7.94 -6.81
N LEU A 266 13.18 7.51 -5.78
CA LEU A 266 13.69 6.84 -4.60
C LEU A 266 13.20 5.39 -4.59
N MET A 267 14.09 4.44 -4.43
CA MET A 267 13.76 3.02 -4.17
C MET A 267 14.20 2.65 -2.77
N VAL A 268 13.30 2.13 -1.94
CA VAL A 268 13.58 1.73 -0.56
C VAL A 268 13.36 0.23 -0.41
N TYR A 269 14.32 -0.48 0.14
CA TYR A 269 14.28 -1.91 0.40
C TYR A 269 14.48 -2.19 1.90
N GLY A 270 13.66 -3.09 2.45
CA GLY A 270 13.72 -3.55 3.83
C GLY A 270 14.84 -4.53 4.11
N ASP A 271 14.71 -5.24 5.22
CA ASP A 271 15.69 -6.24 5.67
C ASP A 271 15.38 -7.64 5.12
N TYR A 272 16.29 -8.58 5.36
CA TYR A 272 16.16 -10.02 5.06
C TYR A 272 16.00 -10.34 3.57
N ILE A 273 16.37 -9.45 2.66
CA ILE A 273 16.28 -9.68 1.20
C ILE A 273 16.97 -10.98 0.82
N GLU A 274 18.20 -11.22 1.32
CA GLU A 274 19.02 -12.38 1.00
C GLU A 274 18.49 -13.70 1.59
N ARG A 275 17.53 -13.64 2.51
CA ARG A 275 16.89 -14.83 3.12
C ARG A 275 15.66 -15.31 2.36
N ASP A 276 15.19 -14.56 1.36
CA ASP A 276 14.06 -14.93 0.49
C ASP A 276 14.56 -15.48 -0.85
N SER A 277 13.89 -16.50 -1.36
CA SER A 277 14.30 -17.18 -2.61
C SER A 277 14.12 -16.33 -3.89
N ARG A 278 13.32 -15.26 -3.85
CA ARG A 278 12.96 -14.43 -5.00
C ARG A 278 13.48 -13.00 -4.90
N TRP A 279 13.51 -12.45 -3.69
CA TRP A 279 13.82 -11.04 -3.45
C TRP A 279 15.22 -10.62 -3.86
N PRO A 280 16.29 -11.45 -3.76
CA PRO A 280 17.60 -11.07 -4.29
C PRO A 280 17.55 -10.72 -5.78
N LYS A 281 16.85 -11.53 -6.58
CA LYS A 281 16.67 -11.26 -8.02
C LYS A 281 15.81 -10.02 -8.28
N ILE A 282 14.71 -9.86 -7.54
CA ILE A 282 13.81 -8.69 -7.65
C ILE A 282 14.57 -7.41 -7.30
N ARG A 283 15.34 -7.42 -6.20
CA ARG A 283 16.17 -6.29 -5.77
C ARG A 283 17.23 -5.95 -6.81
N ALA A 284 17.89 -6.95 -7.40
CA ALA A 284 18.87 -6.75 -8.46
C ALA A 284 18.23 -6.10 -9.71
N THR A 285 17.04 -6.56 -10.11
CA THR A 285 16.28 -5.96 -11.23
C THR A 285 15.94 -4.49 -10.95
N GLY A 286 15.51 -4.16 -9.74
CA GLY A 286 15.24 -2.77 -9.34
C GLY A 286 16.51 -1.92 -9.36
N GLY A 287 17.63 -2.45 -8.88
CA GLY A 287 18.94 -1.77 -8.95
C GLY A 287 19.37 -1.48 -10.38
N ALA A 288 19.32 -2.48 -11.25
CA ALA A 288 19.67 -2.29 -12.66
C ALA A 288 18.76 -1.26 -13.37
N PHE A 289 17.47 -1.19 -12.98
CA PHE A 289 16.57 -0.18 -13.51
C PHE A 289 16.90 1.24 -13.00
N ALA A 290 17.30 1.38 -11.73
CA ALA A 290 17.79 2.64 -11.18
C ALA A 290 19.08 3.10 -11.88
N ASP A 291 20.02 2.17 -12.15
CA ASP A 291 21.24 2.46 -12.90
C ASP A 291 20.92 2.92 -14.33
N ALA A 292 19.90 2.31 -14.98
CA ALA A 292 19.45 2.71 -16.31
C ALA A 292 18.86 4.12 -16.30
N ILE A 293 18.05 4.49 -15.30
CA ILE A 293 17.54 5.87 -15.13
C ILE A 293 18.71 6.85 -14.99
N SER A 294 19.71 6.51 -14.19
CA SER A 294 20.89 7.34 -13.96
C SER A 294 21.74 7.48 -15.24
N ALA A 295 21.92 6.39 -15.99
CA ALA A 295 22.62 6.39 -17.28
C ALA A 295 21.90 7.25 -18.34
N ALA A 296 20.57 7.35 -18.28
CA ALA A 296 19.76 8.24 -19.11
C ALA A 296 19.82 9.73 -18.66
N GLY A 297 20.64 10.06 -17.66
CA GLY A 297 20.79 11.42 -17.11
C GLY A 297 19.77 11.77 -16.04
N GLY A 298 19.02 10.80 -15.50
CA GLY A 298 18.07 11.00 -14.43
C GLY A 298 18.70 10.87 -13.03
N SER A 299 17.86 10.96 -11.99
CA SER A 299 18.25 10.78 -10.58
C SER A 299 17.48 9.61 -9.99
N ALA A 300 18.16 8.53 -9.63
CA ALA A 300 17.57 7.38 -8.94
C ALA A 300 18.42 7.01 -7.73
N ASP A 301 17.85 7.23 -6.55
CA ASP A 301 18.47 6.91 -5.27
C ASP A 301 17.94 5.56 -4.78
N VAL A 302 18.85 4.66 -4.38
CA VAL A 302 18.48 3.33 -3.87
C VAL A 302 18.97 3.19 -2.44
N VAL A 303 18.04 2.93 -1.53
CA VAL A 303 18.30 2.78 -0.10
C VAL A 303 17.95 1.35 0.33
N ASP A 304 18.95 0.61 0.77
CA ASP A 304 18.76 -0.62 1.55
C ASP A 304 18.76 -0.21 3.04
N LEU A 305 17.63 -0.28 3.72
CA LEU A 305 17.45 0.20 5.09
C LEU A 305 18.52 -0.33 6.07
N PRO A 306 18.91 -1.62 6.03
CA PRO A 306 19.96 -2.13 6.92
C PRO A 306 21.33 -1.46 6.72
N LYS A 307 21.62 -0.98 5.52
CA LYS A 307 22.91 -0.30 5.22
C LYS A 307 22.97 1.11 5.78
N VAL A 308 21.81 1.72 6.06
CA VAL A 308 21.71 3.04 6.70
C VAL A 308 21.35 2.96 8.18
N GLY A 309 21.43 1.75 8.77
CA GLY A 309 21.24 1.53 10.21
C GLY A 309 19.80 1.20 10.63
N ILE A 310 18.83 1.26 9.72
CA ILE A 310 17.42 0.94 9.97
C ILE A 310 17.22 -0.55 9.71
N LYS A 311 17.01 -1.34 10.75
CA LYS A 311 17.02 -2.81 10.68
C LYS A 311 15.70 -3.44 11.10
N GLY A 312 15.49 -4.69 10.67
CA GLY A 312 14.36 -5.51 11.07
C GLY A 312 13.08 -5.24 10.27
N ASN A 313 13.14 -4.45 9.20
CA ASN A 313 11.97 -4.11 8.41
C ASN A 313 11.56 -5.25 7.49
N SER A 314 10.29 -5.60 7.60
CA SER A 314 9.61 -6.56 6.74
C SER A 314 9.32 -5.97 5.36
N HIS A 315 8.70 -6.76 4.47
CA HIS A 315 8.12 -6.25 3.22
C HIS A 315 7.04 -5.18 3.45
N MET A 316 6.44 -5.19 4.62
CA MET A 316 5.38 -4.24 5.03
C MET A 316 5.93 -3.13 5.93
N MET A 317 7.06 -2.50 5.54
CA MET A 317 7.75 -1.50 6.36
C MET A 317 6.88 -0.31 6.80
N MET A 318 5.80 -0.01 6.06
CA MET A 318 4.81 1.00 6.43
C MET A 318 3.94 0.58 7.63
N MET A 319 3.98 -0.69 8.02
CA MET A 319 3.25 -1.25 9.16
C MET A 319 4.17 -1.66 10.32
N ASP A 320 5.48 -1.72 10.08
CA ASP A 320 6.48 -2.09 11.08
C ASP A 320 6.48 -1.11 12.27
N LYS A 321 7.02 -1.51 13.42
CA LYS A 321 7.04 -0.68 14.64
C LYS A 321 7.82 0.63 14.46
N ASN A 322 8.81 0.62 13.57
CA ASN A 322 9.60 1.79 13.19
C ASN A 322 9.13 2.45 11.88
N ASN A 323 7.86 2.28 11.51
CA ASN A 323 7.31 2.83 10.27
C ASN A 323 7.49 4.35 10.13
N ALA A 324 7.43 5.09 11.25
CA ALA A 324 7.64 6.53 11.27
C ALA A 324 9.10 6.93 10.96
N GLU A 325 10.08 6.11 11.34
CA GLU A 325 11.49 6.30 11.01
C GLU A 325 11.72 6.15 9.50
N VAL A 326 11.13 5.12 8.88
CA VAL A 326 11.20 4.93 7.43
C VAL A 326 10.47 6.06 6.69
N ALA A 327 9.29 6.48 7.17
CA ALA A 327 8.59 7.64 6.61
C ALA A 327 9.41 8.94 6.76
N GLY A 328 10.18 9.08 7.85
CA GLY A 328 11.10 10.19 8.08
C GLY A 328 12.24 10.25 7.06
N LEU A 329 12.79 9.10 6.69
CA LEU A 329 13.78 9.00 5.61
C LEU A 329 13.19 9.49 4.28
N ILE A 330 11.97 9.05 3.94
CA ILE A 330 11.26 9.49 2.73
C ILE A 330 11.00 10.99 2.77
N GLN A 331 10.52 11.52 3.91
CA GLN A 331 10.29 12.96 4.09
C GLN A 331 11.56 13.78 3.86
N THR A 332 12.67 13.37 4.46
CA THR A 332 13.97 14.03 4.29
C THR A 332 14.41 14.04 2.83
N TRP A 333 14.19 12.92 2.13
CA TRP A 333 14.51 12.83 0.70
C TRP A 333 13.63 13.79 -0.13
N LEU A 334 12.32 13.86 0.14
CA LEU A 334 11.40 14.77 -0.54
C LEU A 334 11.79 16.24 -0.32
N GLU A 335 12.17 16.60 0.90
CA GLU A 335 12.68 17.93 1.24
C GLU A 335 14.00 18.24 0.50
N GLY A 336 14.92 17.27 0.47
CA GLY A 336 16.19 17.40 -0.26
C GLY A 336 16.04 17.56 -1.77
N LYS A 337 14.94 17.04 -2.34
CA LYS A 337 14.61 17.27 -3.77
C LYS A 337 13.82 18.56 -4.02
N GLY A 338 13.58 19.38 -2.98
CA GLY A 338 12.86 20.65 -3.12
C GLY A 338 11.36 20.49 -3.41
N LEU A 339 10.75 19.39 -2.99
CA LEU A 339 9.36 19.07 -3.26
C LEU A 339 8.40 19.56 -2.17
N THR A 340 8.88 20.41 -1.25
CA THR A 340 8.09 21.14 -0.26
C THR A 340 7.97 22.61 -0.61
N LYS A 341 6.88 23.25 -0.22
CA LYS A 341 6.69 24.71 -0.32
C LYS A 341 7.69 25.39 0.61
N LYS A 342 8.24 26.51 0.14
CA LYS A 342 9.14 27.36 0.93
C LYS A 342 8.35 28.18 1.94
#